data_d152e786bb716697597af381f80765bd
#
_entry.id   d152e786bb716697597af381f80765bd
#
_cell.length_a   1.000
_cell.length_b   1.000
_cell.length_c   1.000
_cell.angle_alpha   90.00
_cell.angle_beta   90.00
_cell.angle_gamma   90.00
#
_symmetry.space_group_name_H-M   'P 1'
#
loop_
_entity.id
_entity.type
_entity.pdbx_description
1 polymer ?
#
loop_
_entity_poly.entity_id
_entity_poly.type
_entity_poly.pdbx_seq_one_letter_code
_entity_poly.pdbx_strand_id
1 'polypeptide(L)'
;MTTEAAARPASTIVLLRQAAAGFDVFMMVRNYQVEFASGALVFPGGSVDAGDRDIVARPELYAGVNASVGPALEFRIAAIRETFEESGILLARPRGGDALVAASRAAEIEAAHRKALCDGNIAFAQILADNELVLALDLLVPYAHWITPEKLPKRFDTWFFLAEAPPEQLGMHDGWETTDSIWLSPREALDGGDSGRFTLPFPTTRNLIRLSQQPSVAAALDHARAQSIVTVLPIMSKDGDKRLLRIPAEAGYDGELFEFSGA
;
A
#
# COMPACT_ATOMS: atom_id res chain seq x y z
N MET A 1 -26.05 -16.00 17.37
CA MET A 1 -24.96 -15.02 17.57
C MET A 1 -23.97 -15.26 16.45
N THR A 2 -23.98 -14.45 15.41
CA THR A 2 -22.95 -14.50 14.36
C THR A 2 -21.67 -13.97 14.98
N THR A 3 -20.68 -14.82 15.14
CA THR A 3 -19.32 -14.41 15.55
C THR A 3 -18.80 -13.43 14.51
N GLU A 4 -18.54 -12.20 14.93
CA GLU A 4 -17.90 -11.20 14.07
C GLU A 4 -16.52 -11.71 13.60
N ALA A 5 -16.28 -11.62 12.30
CA ALA A 5 -14.98 -12.01 11.75
C ALA A 5 -13.88 -11.07 12.29
N ALA A 6 -12.81 -11.63 12.82
CA ALA A 6 -11.64 -10.84 13.21
C ALA A 6 -11.04 -10.13 11.97
N ALA A 7 -10.65 -8.86 12.12
CA ALA A 7 -9.94 -8.16 11.07
C ALA A 7 -8.52 -8.71 10.94
N ARG A 8 -8.12 -9.07 9.71
CA ARG A 8 -6.77 -9.58 9.42
C ARG A 8 -5.80 -8.42 9.26
N PRO A 9 -4.63 -8.45 9.91
CA PRO A 9 -3.59 -7.47 9.69
C PRO A 9 -3.21 -7.41 8.20
N ALA A 10 -3.15 -6.22 7.65
CA ALA A 10 -2.82 -5.97 6.25
C ALA A 10 -2.01 -4.68 6.11
N SER A 11 -1.29 -4.57 5.02
CA SER A 11 -0.46 -3.42 4.73
C SER A 11 -0.57 -3.01 3.27
N THR A 12 -0.52 -1.72 3.01
CA THR A 12 -0.62 -1.13 1.68
C THR A 12 0.43 -0.03 1.54
N ILE A 13 1.11 0.00 0.40
CA ILE A 13 2.03 1.07 0.07
C ILE A 13 1.45 1.95 -1.04
N VAL A 14 1.55 3.24 -0.88
CA VAL A 14 1.24 4.23 -1.90
C VAL A 14 2.56 4.78 -2.42
N LEU A 15 3.05 4.21 -3.52
CA LEU A 15 4.27 4.68 -4.17
C LEU A 15 3.97 5.94 -4.95
N LEU A 16 4.83 6.94 -4.77
CA LEU A 16 4.73 8.25 -5.40
C LEU A 16 5.94 8.47 -6.30
N ARG A 17 5.72 9.04 -7.49
CA ARG A 17 6.80 9.55 -8.34
C ARG A 17 6.56 10.98 -8.72
N GLN A 18 7.59 11.81 -8.77
CA GLN A 18 7.48 13.18 -9.24
C GLN A 18 7.17 13.19 -10.74
N ALA A 19 6.19 13.98 -11.16
CA ALA A 19 5.81 14.20 -12.55
C ALA A 19 6.07 15.65 -12.95
N ALA A 20 5.95 15.97 -14.24
CA ALA A 20 6.15 17.32 -14.75
C ALA A 20 5.14 18.33 -14.15
N ALA A 21 3.93 17.88 -13.84
CA ALA A 21 2.94 18.64 -13.13
C ALA A 21 2.42 17.83 -11.94
N GLY A 22 2.90 18.13 -10.73
CA GLY A 22 2.52 17.37 -9.53
C GLY A 22 3.24 16.04 -9.41
N PHE A 23 2.51 14.97 -9.14
CA PHE A 23 3.05 13.63 -8.97
C PHE A 23 2.04 12.55 -9.37
N ASP A 24 2.56 11.37 -9.68
CA ASP A 24 1.76 10.17 -9.95
C ASP A 24 1.80 9.22 -8.75
N VAL A 25 0.77 8.40 -8.65
CA VAL A 25 0.66 7.26 -7.75
C VAL A 25 0.69 5.96 -8.55
N PHE A 26 1.38 4.95 -8.04
CA PHE A 26 1.38 3.62 -8.61
C PHE A 26 0.13 2.88 -8.18
N MET A 27 -0.63 2.35 -9.13
CA MET A 27 -1.85 1.63 -8.88
C MET A 27 -1.93 0.36 -9.70
N MET A 28 -2.68 -0.62 -9.23
CA MET A 28 -2.87 -1.92 -9.84
C MET A 28 -4.33 -2.18 -10.09
N VAL A 29 -4.63 -2.81 -11.24
CA VAL A 29 -5.97 -3.30 -11.56
C VAL A 29 -6.12 -4.71 -11.01
N ARG A 30 -6.97 -4.90 -10.02
CA ARG A 30 -7.21 -6.21 -9.43
C ARG A 30 -7.93 -7.11 -10.43
N ASN A 31 -7.38 -8.30 -10.68
CA ASN A 31 -7.87 -9.23 -11.69
C ASN A 31 -9.35 -9.60 -11.44
N TYR A 32 -10.14 -9.67 -12.54
CA TYR A 32 -11.57 -10.02 -12.52
C TYR A 32 -11.88 -11.42 -11.94
N GLN A 33 -10.88 -12.28 -11.75
CA GLN A 33 -11.05 -13.63 -11.20
C GLN A 33 -11.06 -13.70 -9.67
N VAL A 34 -10.83 -12.57 -8.97
CA VAL A 34 -10.86 -12.52 -7.50
C VAL A 34 -12.26 -12.11 -7.04
N GLU A 35 -12.93 -12.93 -6.24
CA GLU A 35 -14.33 -12.76 -5.79
C GLU A 35 -14.66 -11.43 -5.07
N PHE A 36 -13.66 -10.66 -4.66
CA PHE A 36 -13.86 -9.39 -3.96
C PHE A 36 -13.18 -8.24 -4.71
N ALA A 37 -13.96 -7.24 -5.13
CA ALA A 37 -13.51 -6.03 -5.82
C ALA A 37 -12.74 -6.31 -7.14
N SER A 38 -13.25 -7.24 -7.98
CA SER A 38 -12.70 -7.51 -9.31
C SER A 38 -12.75 -6.25 -10.19
N GLY A 39 -11.65 -5.95 -10.90
CA GLY A 39 -11.52 -4.73 -11.71
C GLY A 39 -11.33 -3.45 -10.89
N ALA A 40 -11.13 -3.55 -9.58
CA ALA A 40 -10.84 -2.39 -8.74
C ALA A 40 -9.40 -1.90 -8.95
N LEU A 41 -9.25 -0.59 -9.05
CA LEU A 41 -7.95 0.07 -9.05
C LEU A 41 -7.53 0.27 -7.58
N VAL A 42 -6.43 -0.36 -7.18
CA VAL A 42 -5.91 -0.40 -5.81
C VAL A 42 -4.43 -0.07 -5.75
N PHE A 43 -3.94 0.32 -4.58
CA PHE A 43 -2.50 0.38 -4.31
C PHE A 43 -1.95 -1.02 -4.03
N PRO A 44 -0.65 -1.27 -4.24
CA PRO A 44 -0.01 -2.53 -3.85
C PRO A 44 -0.18 -2.82 -2.36
N GLY A 45 -0.46 -4.08 -2.04
CA GLY A 45 -0.58 -4.49 -0.64
C GLY A 45 -1.37 -5.76 -0.42
N GLY A 46 -1.18 -6.34 0.75
CA GLY A 46 -1.82 -7.58 1.17
C GLY A 46 -1.74 -7.84 2.66
N SER A 47 -1.92 -9.09 3.05
CA SER A 47 -1.94 -9.49 4.45
C SER A 47 -0.54 -9.57 5.06
N VAL A 48 -0.42 -9.17 6.32
CA VAL A 48 0.77 -9.50 7.12
C VAL A 48 0.79 -11.00 7.36
N ASP A 49 1.88 -11.66 7.01
CA ASP A 49 2.06 -13.09 7.18
C ASP A 49 3.07 -13.49 8.29
N ALA A 50 3.29 -14.78 8.45
CA ALA A 50 4.24 -15.29 9.44
C ALA A 50 5.69 -14.91 9.07
N GLY A 51 6.05 -14.91 7.79
CA GLY A 51 7.39 -14.56 7.31
C GLY A 51 7.76 -13.10 7.60
N ASP A 52 6.78 -12.19 7.60
CA ASP A 52 7.02 -10.80 8.00
C ASP A 52 7.42 -10.70 9.48
N ARG A 53 6.77 -11.49 10.36
CA ARG A 53 7.10 -11.57 11.78
C ARG A 53 8.45 -12.26 12.03
N ASP A 54 8.80 -13.23 11.20
CA ASP A 54 10.13 -13.86 11.25
C ASP A 54 11.24 -12.85 10.93
N ILE A 55 10.99 -11.90 9.98
CA ILE A 55 11.93 -10.81 9.70
C ILE A 55 12.01 -9.84 10.90
N VAL A 56 10.92 -9.55 11.62
CA VAL A 56 10.96 -8.72 12.84
C VAL A 56 11.96 -9.29 13.87
N ALA A 57 12.06 -10.63 13.99
CA ALA A 57 13.01 -11.28 14.87
C ALA A 57 14.47 -11.23 14.39
N ARG A 58 14.72 -10.67 13.20
CA ARG A 58 16.03 -10.62 12.53
C ARG A 58 16.44 -9.17 12.22
N PRO A 59 16.86 -8.39 13.24
CA PRO A 59 17.13 -6.95 13.10
C PRO A 59 18.23 -6.62 12.08
N GLU A 60 19.05 -7.60 11.70
CA GLU A 60 20.04 -7.45 10.63
C GLU A 60 19.44 -7.36 9.21
N LEU A 61 18.13 -7.63 9.05
CA LEU A 61 17.42 -7.61 7.77
C LEU A 61 16.63 -6.31 7.52
N TYR A 62 16.59 -5.39 8.46
CA TYR A 62 15.91 -4.09 8.27
C TYR A 62 16.64 -2.96 8.99
N ALA A 63 16.41 -1.72 8.55
CA ALA A 63 17.03 -0.55 9.14
C ALA A 63 16.14 0.70 9.07
N GLY A 64 16.55 1.75 9.77
CA GLY A 64 16.04 3.10 9.60
C GLY A 64 14.75 3.41 10.34
N VAL A 65 14.28 2.55 11.27
CA VAL A 65 13.02 2.78 11.99
C VAL A 65 13.20 2.59 13.50
N ASN A 66 12.49 3.42 14.27
CA ASN A 66 12.32 3.20 15.69
C ASN A 66 11.09 2.31 15.90
N ALA A 67 11.30 1.07 16.31
CA ALA A 67 10.26 0.07 16.52
C ALA A 67 9.20 0.47 17.57
N SER A 68 9.51 1.43 18.45
CA SER A 68 8.61 1.92 19.50
C SER A 68 7.66 3.03 19.02
N VAL A 69 7.76 3.48 17.77
CA VAL A 69 6.99 4.61 17.25
C VAL A 69 6.21 4.22 16.00
N GLY A 70 4.91 4.45 16.04
CA GLY A 70 4.02 4.20 14.90
C GLY A 70 3.56 2.74 14.78
N PRO A 71 3.15 2.29 13.58
CA PRO A 71 2.71 0.92 13.34
C PRO A 71 3.82 -0.10 13.59
N ALA A 72 3.43 -1.28 14.05
CA ALA A 72 4.37 -2.38 14.31
C ALA A 72 5.20 -2.75 13.06
N LEU A 73 6.38 -3.30 13.28
CA LEU A 73 7.36 -3.55 12.22
C LEU A 73 6.85 -4.48 11.14
N GLU A 74 6.07 -5.49 11.51
CA GLU A 74 5.51 -6.45 10.55
C GLU A 74 4.65 -5.79 9.47
N PHE A 75 3.94 -4.68 9.77
CA PHE A 75 3.18 -3.95 8.75
C PHE A 75 4.10 -3.25 7.75
N ARG A 76 5.22 -2.69 8.20
CA ARG A 76 6.20 -2.06 7.31
C ARG A 76 6.92 -3.07 6.43
N ILE A 77 7.26 -4.22 7.00
CA ILE A 77 7.90 -5.33 6.29
C ILE A 77 6.93 -5.89 5.23
N ALA A 78 5.68 -6.17 5.62
CA ALA A 78 4.64 -6.62 4.69
C ALA A 78 4.43 -5.63 3.54
N ALA A 79 4.42 -4.32 3.80
CA ALA A 79 4.28 -3.31 2.76
C ALA A 79 5.37 -3.43 1.68
N ILE A 80 6.63 -3.61 2.07
CA ILE A 80 7.74 -3.77 1.11
C ILE A 80 7.67 -5.13 0.40
N ARG A 81 7.38 -6.22 1.13
CA ARG A 81 7.25 -7.55 0.53
C ARG A 81 6.16 -7.59 -0.52
N GLU A 82 4.95 -7.13 -0.19
CA GLU A 82 3.82 -7.09 -1.12
C GLU A 82 4.13 -6.21 -2.34
N THR A 83 4.81 -5.08 -2.14
CA THR A 83 5.26 -4.24 -3.24
C THR A 83 6.20 -4.99 -4.17
N PHE A 84 7.17 -5.73 -3.63
CA PHE A 84 8.07 -6.54 -4.45
C PHE A 84 7.34 -7.69 -5.14
N GLU A 85 6.43 -8.38 -4.47
CA GLU A 85 5.63 -9.46 -5.05
C GLU A 85 4.73 -8.96 -6.19
N GLU A 86 4.11 -7.81 -6.04
CA GLU A 86 3.13 -7.30 -6.99
C GLU A 86 3.74 -6.46 -8.12
N SER A 87 4.83 -5.72 -7.85
CA SER A 87 5.43 -4.80 -8.83
C SER A 87 6.90 -5.05 -9.18
N GLY A 88 7.61 -5.89 -8.42
CA GLY A 88 9.06 -6.06 -8.54
C GLY A 88 9.88 -4.91 -7.94
N ILE A 89 9.25 -3.81 -7.50
CA ILE A 89 9.96 -2.69 -6.88
C ILE A 89 10.45 -3.09 -5.49
N LEU A 90 11.75 -2.94 -5.25
CA LEU A 90 12.42 -3.38 -4.04
C LEU A 90 12.98 -2.20 -3.22
N LEU A 91 12.32 -1.88 -2.12
CA LEU A 91 12.74 -0.86 -1.16
C LEU A 91 13.75 -1.44 -0.15
N ALA A 92 14.95 -1.73 -0.62
CA ALA A 92 16.04 -2.29 0.18
C ALA A 92 17.38 -1.65 -0.18
N ARG A 93 18.33 -1.75 0.74
CA ARG A 93 19.72 -1.30 0.57
C ARG A 93 20.68 -2.48 0.62
N PRO A 94 21.82 -2.45 -0.06
CA PRO A 94 22.93 -3.35 0.24
C PRO A 94 23.32 -3.21 1.72
N ARG A 95 23.69 -4.31 2.37
CA ARG A 95 24.11 -4.30 3.77
C ARG A 95 25.32 -3.37 3.95
N GLY A 96 25.18 -2.41 4.87
CA GLY A 96 26.19 -1.38 5.13
C GLY A 96 26.22 -0.24 4.10
N GLY A 97 25.28 -0.20 3.14
CA GLY A 97 25.11 0.90 2.20
C GLY A 97 23.94 1.83 2.57
N ASP A 98 24.05 3.10 2.16
CA ASP A 98 23.02 4.12 2.40
C ASP A 98 22.06 4.27 1.21
N ALA A 99 22.53 4.00 -0.02
CA ALA A 99 21.71 4.08 -1.22
C ALA A 99 20.85 2.82 -1.41
N LEU A 100 19.67 3.00 -2.02
CA LEU A 100 18.85 1.86 -2.44
C LEU A 100 19.59 0.96 -3.45
N VAL A 101 19.21 -0.31 -3.48
CA VAL A 101 19.74 -1.25 -4.46
C VAL A 101 19.53 -0.71 -5.88
N ALA A 102 20.61 -0.76 -6.68
CA ALA A 102 20.58 -0.27 -8.07
C ALA A 102 19.55 -1.03 -8.91
N ALA A 103 18.95 -0.36 -9.87
CA ALA A 103 17.90 -0.90 -10.73
C ALA A 103 18.25 -2.24 -11.39
N SER A 104 19.48 -2.35 -11.94
CA SER A 104 19.96 -3.60 -12.56
C SER A 104 19.99 -4.76 -11.56
N ARG A 105 20.45 -4.49 -10.33
CA ARG A 105 20.49 -5.51 -9.29
C ARG A 105 19.11 -5.87 -8.77
N ALA A 106 18.20 -4.89 -8.63
CA ALA A 106 16.81 -5.13 -8.27
C ALA A 106 16.11 -6.05 -9.31
N ALA A 107 16.33 -5.78 -10.60
CA ALA A 107 15.78 -6.59 -11.69
C ALA A 107 16.36 -8.02 -11.72
N GLU A 108 17.66 -8.21 -11.44
CA GLU A 108 18.25 -9.55 -11.29
C GLU A 108 17.57 -10.34 -10.16
N ILE A 109 17.35 -9.70 -9.00
CA ILE A 109 16.71 -10.29 -7.83
C ILE A 109 15.24 -10.61 -8.14
N GLU A 110 14.54 -9.70 -8.80
CA GLU A 110 13.17 -9.92 -9.27
C GLU A 110 13.09 -11.15 -10.17
N ALA A 111 13.87 -11.19 -11.22
CA ALA A 111 13.88 -12.29 -12.19
C ALA A 111 14.21 -13.65 -11.55
N ALA A 112 15.13 -13.65 -10.57
CA ALA A 112 15.55 -14.87 -9.90
C ALA A 112 14.54 -15.39 -8.85
N HIS A 113 13.84 -14.49 -8.14
CA HIS A 113 13.18 -14.86 -6.89
C HIS A 113 11.69 -14.52 -6.81
N ARG A 114 11.20 -13.47 -7.53
CA ARG A 114 9.82 -12.98 -7.35
C ARG A 114 8.79 -14.08 -7.56
N LYS A 115 8.92 -14.87 -8.64
CA LYS A 115 7.97 -15.96 -8.89
C LYS A 115 7.98 -17.00 -7.77
N ALA A 116 9.17 -17.42 -7.29
CA ALA A 116 9.27 -18.39 -6.22
C ALA A 116 8.72 -17.86 -4.88
N LEU A 117 8.87 -16.53 -4.62
CA LEU A 117 8.27 -15.86 -3.46
C LEU A 117 6.75 -15.89 -3.55
N CYS A 118 6.16 -15.45 -4.67
CA CYS A 118 4.70 -15.46 -4.90
C CYS A 118 4.10 -16.88 -4.81
N ASP A 119 4.85 -17.90 -5.25
CA ASP A 119 4.44 -19.31 -5.17
C ASP A 119 4.65 -19.91 -3.75
N GLY A 120 5.21 -19.14 -2.79
CA GLY A 120 5.52 -19.62 -1.43
C GLY A 120 6.68 -20.60 -1.33
N ASN A 121 7.52 -20.71 -2.37
CA ASN A 121 8.64 -21.67 -2.45
C ASN A 121 9.94 -21.12 -1.83
N ILE A 122 10.02 -19.84 -1.55
CA ILE A 122 11.13 -19.18 -0.85
C ILE A 122 10.57 -18.12 0.10
N ALA A 123 11.22 -17.95 1.25
CA ALA A 123 10.88 -16.90 2.19
C ALA A 123 11.54 -15.56 1.78
N PHE A 124 10.85 -14.44 1.98
CA PHE A 124 11.42 -13.11 1.70
C PHE A 124 12.70 -12.84 2.52
N ALA A 125 12.71 -13.29 3.79
CA ALA A 125 13.90 -13.26 4.63
C ALA A 125 15.13 -13.97 4.02
N GLN A 126 14.91 -15.07 3.28
CA GLN A 126 15.99 -15.79 2.60
C GLN A 126 16.52 -14.98 1.41
N ILE A 127 15.63 -14.35 0.62
CA ILE A 127 16.01 -13.48 -0.49
C ILE A 127 16.89 -12.33 0.02
N LEU A 128 16.48 -11.68 1.12
CA LEU A 128 17.25 -10.60 1.73
C LEU A 128 18.64 -11.06 2.19
N ALA A 129 18.69 -12.19 2.87
CA ALA A 129 19.94 -12.74 3.41
C ALA A 129 20.93 -13.13 2.29
N ASP A 130 20.45 -13.88 1.28
CA ASP A 130 21.29 -14.39 0.18
C ASP A 130 21.81 -13.28 -0.72
N ASN A 131 21.11 -12.15 -0.80
CA ASN A 131 21.51 -10.99 -1.58
C ASN A 131 22.16 -9.88 -0.74
N GLU A 132 22.44 -10.13 0.56
CA GLU A 132 23.03 -9.18 1.49
C GLU A 132 22.25 -7.84 1.55
N LEU A 133 20.92 -7.91 1.61
CA LEU A 133 20.03 -6.77 1.63
C LEU A 133 19.45 -6.48 3.01
N VAL A 134 19.11 -5.21 3.20
CA VAL A 134 18.46 -4.67 4.39
C VAL A 134 17.27 -3.83 3.94
N LEU A 135 16.07 -4.12 4.46
CA LEU A 135 14.85 -3.37 4.15
C LEU A 135 14.95 -1.91 4.61
N ALA A 136 14.60 -0.99 3.75
CA ALA A 136 14.65 0.46 3.99
C ALA A 136 13.33 0.95 4.63
N LEU A 137 13.06 0.55 5.88
CA LEU A 137 11.81 0.86 6.56
C LEU A 137 11.62 2.36 6.87
N ASP A 138 12.69 3.14 6.88
CA ASP A 138 12.70 4.59 7.04
C ASP A 138 12.03 5.34 5.88
N LEU A 139 11.96 4.72 4.71
CA LEU A 139 11.27 5.31 3.55
C LEU A 139 9.76 5.28 3.69
N LEU A 140 9.22 4.43 4.56
CA LEU A 140 7.78 4.26 4.75
C LEU A 140 7.24 5.29 5.74
N VAL A 141 6.51 6.27 5.25
CA VAL A 141 5.81 7.26 6.07
C VAL A 141 4.40 6.77 6.36
N PRO A 142 4.01 6.50 7.62
CA PRO A 142 2.63 6.14 7.95
C PRO A 142 1.67 7.23 7.46
N TYR A 143 0.58 6.83 6.81
CA TYR A 143 -0.34 7.76 6.14
C TYR A 143 -1.79 7.63 6.58
N ALA A 144 -2.29 6.40 6.70
CA ALA A 144 -3.65 6.12 7.09
C ALA A 144 -3.78 4.75 7.76
N HIS A 145 -4.81 4.58 8.58
CA HIS A 145 -5.15 3.31 9.20
C HIS A 145 -6.65 3.05 9.07
N TRP A 146 -7.01 1.99 8.36
CA TRP A 146 -8.39 1.64 8.04
C TRP A 146 -8.72 0.22 8.49
N ILE A 147 -9.82 0.07 9.21
CA ILE A 147 -10.37 -1.23 9.59
C ILE A 147 -11.69 -1.44 8.84
N THR A 148 -11.84 -2.59 8.19
CA THR A 148 -13.08 -2.94 7.50
C THR A 148 -14.26 -2.96 8.48
N PRO A 149 -15.45 -2.45 8.11
CA PRO A 149 -16.64 -2.44 8.96
C PRO A 149 -16.96 -3.82 9.56
N GLU A 150 -17.48 -3.83 10.79
CA GLU A 150 -17.71 -5.06 11.59
C GLU A 150 -18.64 -6.08 10.96
N LYS A 151 -19.61 -5.62 10.17
CA LYS A 151 -20.65 -6.48 9.58
C LYS A 151 -20.24 -7.18 8.28
N LEU A 152 -19.02 -6.97 7.81
CA LEU A 152 -18.55 -7.59 6.57
C LEU A 152 -17.87 -8.94 6.85
N PRO A 153 -18.03 -9.93 5.94
CA PRO A 153 -17.52 -11.30 6.16
C PRO A 153 -15.98 -11.40 6.04
N LYS A 154 -15.36 -10.54 5.22
CA LYS A 154 -13.91 -10.43 5.09
C LYS A 154 -13.49 -9.06 5.63
N ARG A 155 -12.65 -9.05 6.64
CA ARG A 155 -12.22 -7.83 7.30
C ARG A 155 -10.71 -7.74 7.35
N PHE A 156 -10.20 -6.53 7.13
CA PHE A 156 -8.79 -6.20 7.19
C PHE A 156 -8.56 -5.03 8.14
N ASP A 157 -7.46 -5.08 8.85
CA ASP A 157 -6.88 -4.02 9.66
C ASP A 157 -5.65 -3.52 8.90
N THR A 158 -5.82 -2.44 8.12
CA THR A 158 -4.88 -2.05 7.07
C THR A 158 -4.17 -0.75 7.40
N TRP A 159 -2.85 -0.82 7.51
CA TRP A 159 -1.97 0.35 7.52
C TRP A 159 -1.57 0.74 6.11
N PHE A 160 -1.67 2.03 5.80
CA PHE A 160 -1.22 2.64 4.56
C PHE A 160 0.04 3.44 4.80
N PHE A 161 1.03 3.26 3.94
CA PHE A 161 2.29 3.99 3.97
C PHE A 161 2.49 4.76 2.67
N LEU A 162 3.03 5.98 2.74
CA LEU A 162 3.58 6.67 1.58
C LEU A 162 5.06 6.36 1.46
N ALA A 163 5.53 6.19 0.23
CA ALA A 163 6.95 6.16 -0.08
C ALA A 163 7.19 6.75 -1.47
N GLU A 164 8.33 7.43 -1.64
CA GLU A 164 8.81 7.79 -2.96
C GLU A 164 9.34 6.55 -3.66
N ALA A 165 8.89 6.32 -4.88
CA ALA A 165 9.35 5.20 -5.68
C ALA A 165 10.81 5.42 -6.11
N PRO A 166 11.68 4.38 -6.11
CA PRO A 166 13.05 4.50 -6.56
C PRO A 166 13.11 4.89 -8.04
N PRO A 167 13.59 6.11 -8.40
CA PRO A 167 13.48 6.60 -9.79
C PRO A 167 14.19 5.68 -10.80
N GLU A 168 15.32 5.10 -10.39
CA GLU A 168 16.10 4.20 -11.24
C GLU A 168 15.40 2.88 -11.53
N GLN A 169 14.57 2.37 -10.60
CA GLN A 169 13.83 1.11 -10.80
C GLN A 169 12.61 1.29 -11.72
N LEU A 170 12.06 2.51 -11.80
CA LEU A 170 10.87 2.79 -12.63
C LEU A 170 11.14 2.64 -14.13
N GLY A 171 12.32 3.05 -14.61
CA GLY A 171 12.69 2.96 -16.03
C GLY A 171 12.85 1.53 -16.56
N MET A 172 12.92 0.54 -15.69
CA MET A 172 13.01 -0.88 -16.09
C MET A 172 11.63 -1.54 -16.17
N HIS A 173 10.62 -0.99 -15.50
CA HIS A 173 9.25 -1.52 -15.52
C HIS A 173 8.39 -0.96 -16.64
N ASP A 174 8.77 0.16 -17.27
CA ASP A 174 8.05 0.76 -18.41
C ASP A 174 8.07 -0.13 -19.70
N GLY A 175 8.79 -1.24 -19.71
CA GLY A 175 8.91 -2.17 -20.84
C GLY A 175 8.33 -3.57 -20.60
N TRP A 176 7.82 -3.87 -19.42
CA TRP A 176 7.19 -5.16 -19.11
C TRP A 176 5.68 -4.97 -19.04
N GLU A 177 4.99 -5.60 -19.98
CA GLU A 177 3.53 -5.76 -20.00
C GLU A 177 3.04 -6.58 -18.79
N THR A 178 3.08 -5.98 -17.59
CA THR A 178 2.10 -6.38 -16.59
C THR A 178 0.83 -5.63 -16.95
N THR A 179 -0.11 -6.30 -17.57
CA THR A 179 -1.40 -5.79 -18.04
C THR A 179 -2.24 -5.12 -16.95
N ASP A 180 -1.73 -4.99 -15.73
CA ASP A 180 -2.51 -4.72 -14.54
C ASP A 180 -1.94 -3.59 -13.65
N SER A 181 -0.92 -2.83 -14.06
CA SER A 181 -0.40 -1.70 -13.26
C SER A 181 -0.31 -0.41 -14.07
N ILE A 182 -0.53 0.73 -13.41
CA ILE A 182 -0.55 2.05 -14.05
C ILE A 182 -0.07 3.14 -13.10
N TRP A 183 0.65 4.12 -13.65
CA TRP A 183 0.94 5.38 -12.98
C TRP A 183 -0.08 6.42 -13.39
N LEU A 184 -0.76 7.02 -12.44
CA LEU A 184 -1.77 8.06 -12.64
C LEU A 184 -1.58 9.16 -11.61
N SER A 185 -1.85 10.40 -11.98
CA SER A 185 -2.05 11.43 -10.96
C SER A 185 -3.26 11.05 -10.08
N PRO A 186 -3.27 11.47 -8.79
CA PRO A 186 -4.44 11.23 -7.93
C PRO A 186 -5.75 11.72 -8.55
N ARG A 187 -5.71 12.81 -9.31
CA ARG A 187 -6.88 13.37 -10.01
C ARG A 187 -7.36 12.47 -11.14
N GLU A 188 -6.46 11.99 -12.01
CA GLU A 188 -6.83 11.07 -13.11
C GLU A 188 -7.42 9.77 -12.59
N ALA A 189 -6.92 9.24 -11.47
CA ALA A 189 -7.49 8.06 -10.83
C ALA A 189 -8.92 8.33 -10.34
N LEU A 190 -9.18 9.48 -9.71
CA LEU A 190 -10.51 9.89 -9.25
C LEU A 190 -11.48 10.12 -10.43
N ASP A 191 -11.05 10.86 -11.45
CA ASP A 191 -11.85 11.12 -12.66
C ASP A 191 -12.19 9.80 -13.39
N GLY A 192 -11.25 8.84 -13.37
CA GLY A 192 -11.48 7.48 -13.87
C GLY A 192 -12.52 6.71 -13.05
N GLY A 193 -12.55 6.92 -11.74
CA GLY A 193 -13.59 6.37 -10.86
C GLY A 193 -14.97 6.99 -11.14
N ASP A 194 -15.03 8.32 -11.23
CA ASP A 194 -16.28 9.05 -11.47
C ASP A 194 -16.88 8.74 -12.85
N SER A 195 -16.04 8.54 -13.86
CA SER A 195 -16.48 8.15 -15.21
C SER A 195 -16.83 6.66 -15.35
N GLY A 196 -16.61 5.85 -14.31
CA GLY A 196 -16.83 4.40 -14.34
C GLY A 196 -15.75 3.60 -15.11
N ARG A 197 -14.64 4.25 -15.49
CA ARG A 197 -13.46 3.57 -16.07
C ARG A 197 -12.81 2.63 -15.06
N PHE A 198 -12.78 3.01 -13.79
CA PHE A 198 -12.24 2.22 -12.69
C PHE A 198 -13.27 2.05 -11.57
N THR A 199 -13.20 0.93 -10.86
CA THR A 199 -13.84 0.80 -9.56
C THR A 199 -12.84 1.17 -8.48
N LEU A 200 -13.15 2.17 -7.66
CA LEU A 200 -12.30 2.60 -6.55
C LEU A 200 -12.91 2.17 -5.22
N PRO A 201 -12.22 1.34 -4.41
CA PRO A 201 -12.65 1.07 -3.04
C PRO A 201 -12.73 2.36 -2.21
N PHE A 202 -13.66 2.42 -1.26
CA PHE A 202 -13.90 3.64 -0.47
C PHE A 202 -12.63 4.19 0.22
N PRO A 203 -11.80 3.39 0.91
CA PRO A 203 -10.54 3.87 1.48
C PRO A 203 -9.57 4.41 0.42
N THR A 204 -9.51 3.75 -0.76
CA THR A 204 -8.67 4.20 -1.88
C THR A 204 -9.11 5.57 -2.37
N THR A 205 -10.42 5.77 -2.60
CA THR A 205 -10.98 7.07 -2.99
C THR A 205 -10.65 8.16 -1.99
N ARG A 206 -10.85 7.91 -0.67
CA ARG A 206 -10.57 8.92 0.36
C ARG A 206 -9.08 9.29 0.43
N ASN A 207 -8.20 8.30 0.33
CA ASN A 207 -6.76 8.53 0.30
C ASN A 207 -6.31 9.29 -0.95
N LEU A 208 -6.86 8.98 -2.13
CA LEU A 208 -6.59 9.73 -3.38
C LEU A 208 -7.05 11.19 -3.30
N ILE A 209 -8.25 11.47 -2.74
CA ILE A 209 -8.74 12.83 -2.53
C ILE A 209 -7.76 13.63 -1.67
N ARG A 210 -7.31 13.07 -0.53
CA ARG A 210 -6.36 13.73 0.36
C ARG A 210 -4.99 13.94 -0.32
N LEU A 211 -4.53 12.99 -1.14
CA LEU A 211 -3.30 13.13 -1.93
C LEU A 211 -3.44 14.19 -3.02
N SER A 212 -4.59 14.30 -3.68
CA SER A 212 -4.82 15.27 -4.76
C SER A 212 -4.72 16.74 -4.31
N GLN A 213 -4.72 16.99 -3.00
CA GLN A 213 -4.55 18.32 -2.40
C GLN A 213 -3.07 18.72 -2.25
N GLN A 214 -2.15 17.79 -2.49
CA GLN A 214 -0.71 18.02 -2.35
C GLN A 214 -0.06 18.39 -3.68
N PRO A 215 0.84 19.40 -3.71
CA PRO A 215 1.43 19.87 -4.97
C PRO A 215 2.60 19.01 -5.46
N SER A 216 3.21 18.19 -4.61
CA SER A 216 4.42 17.41 -4.95
C SER A 216 4.58 16.18 -4.02
N VAL A 217 5.47 15.27 -4.40
CA VAL A 217 5.86 14.12 -3.56
C VAL A 217 6.39 14.59 -2.20
N ALA A 218 7.30 15.56 -2.18
CA ALA A 218 7.85 16.10 -0.94
C ALA A 218 6.75 16.66 -0.02
N ALA A 219 5.84 17.47 -0.57
CA ALA A 219 4.72 18.03 0.20
C ALA A 219 3.80 16.94 0.76
N ALA A 220 3.52 15.89 -0.02
CA ALA A 220 2.69 14.77 0.42
C ALA A 220 3.35 14.00 1.59
N LEU A 221 4.65 13.73 1.49
CA LEU A 221 5.41 13.06 2.55
C LEU A 221 5.52 13.92 3.82
N ASP A 222 5.77 15.22 3.68
CA ASP A 222 5.90 16.14 4.81
C ASP A 222 4.54 16.33 5.51
N HIS A 223 3.46 16.45 4.74
CA HIS A 223 2.12 16.48 5.28
C HIS A 223 1.82 15.20 6.08
N ALA A 224 2.14 14.02 5.52
CA ALA A 224 1.92 12.75 6.21
C ALA A 224 2.73 12.63 7.51
N ARG A 225 3.98 13.11 7.53
CA ARG A 225 4.83 13.14 8.75
C ARG A 225 4.26 14.04 9.84
N ALA A 226 3.62 15.15 9.45
CA ALA A 226 3.06 16.13 10.38
C ALA A 226 1.69 15.73 10.97
N GLN A 227 0.99 14.75 10.35
CA GLN A 227 -0.36 14.36 10.76
C GLN A 227 -0.35 13.24 11.81
N SER A 228 -1.25 13.36 12.79
CA SER A 228 -1.61 12.24 13.66
C SER A 228 -2.57 11.31 12.91
N ILE A 229 -2.28 10.01 12.92
CA ILE A 229 -3.15 9.04 12.26
C ILE A 229 -4.29 8.64 13.18
N VAL A 230 -5.51 8.88 12.72
CA VAL A 230 -6.74 8.42 13.37
C VAL A 230 -7.16 7.11 12.71
N THR A 231 -7.41 6.09 13.50
CA THR A 231 -7.95 4.81 13.02
C THR A 231 -9.38 4.99 12.52
N VAL A 232 -9.63 4.62 11.28
CA VAL A 232 -10.95 4.67 10.67
C VAL A 232 -11.59 3.28 10.68
N LEU A 233 -12.58 3.10 11.53
CA LEU A 233 -13.51 1.97 11.50
C LEU A 233 -14.88 2.49 11.07
N PRO A 234 -15.25 2.38 9.77
CA PRO A 234 -16.52 2.95 9.31
C PRO A 234 -17.72 2.22 9.91
N ILE A 235 -18.71 3.00 10.32
CA ILE A 235 -19.99 2.49 10.82
C ILE A 235 -20.99 2.50 9.66
N MET A 236 -21.49 1.31 9.33
CA MET A 236 -22.49 1.16 8.28
C MET A 236 -23.88 1.42 8.82
N SER A 237 -24.66 2.25 8.12
CA SER A 237 -26.09 2.51 8.41
C SER A 237 -26.90 2.58 7.12
N LYS A 238 -28.23 2.68 7.26
CA LYS A 238 -29.16 2.90 6.15
C LYS A 238 -30.04 4.09 6.47
N ASP A 239 -30.35 4.88 5.43
CA ASP A 239 -31.37 5.93 5.45
C ASP A 239 -32.25 5.75 4.23
N GLY A 240 -33.44 5.16 4.42
CA GLY A 240 -34.25 4.66 3.32
C GLY A 240 -33.50 3.59 2.51
N ASP A 241 -33.39 3.80 1.20
CA ASP A 241 -32.67 2.93 0.28
C ASP A 241 -31.17 3.22 0.21
N LYS A 242 -30.71 4.31 0.83
CA LYS A 242 -29.33 4.71 0.82
C LYS A 242 -28.50 3.96 1.85
N ARG A 243 -27.34 3.47 1.44
CA ARG A 243 -26.33 2.92 2.34
C ARG A 243 -25.34 4.02 2.71
N LEU A 244 -25.11 4.17 3.99
CA LEU A 244 -24.26 5.22 4.53
C LEU A 244 -23.08 4.63 5.29
N LEU A 245 -21.90 5.25 5.11
CA LEU A 245 -20.70 5.01 5.91
C LEU A 245 -20.39 6.26 6.74
N ARG A 246 -20.36 6.10 8.06
CA ARG A 246 -19.88 7.14 8.97
C ARG A 246 -18.44 6.83 9.38
N ILE A 247 -17.56 7.83 9.27
CA ILE A 247 -16.16 7.78 9.73
C ILE A 247 -15.89 8.90 10.74
N PRO A 248 -14.80 8.81 11.55
CA PRO A 248 -14.42 9.88 12.47
C PRO A 248 -14.08 11.17 11.70
N ALA A 249 -14.62 12.32 12.15
CA ALA A 249 -14.29 13.64 11.58
C ALA A 249 -12.79 13.96 11.70
N GLU A 250 -12.20 13.53 12.82
CA GLU A 250 -10.79 13.75 13.15
C GLU A 250 -9.84 13.03 12.18
N ALA A 251 -10.34 12.08 11.40
CA ALA A 251 -9.56 11.41 10.37
C ALA A 251 -9.20 12.31 9.15
N GLY A 252 -9.84 13.50 9.02
CA GLY A 252 -9.47 14.53 8.05
C GLY A 252 -9.81 14.17 6.58
N TYR A 253 -10.93 13.49 6.34
CA TYR A 253 -11.37 13.06 4.99
C TYR A 253 -12.53 13.90 4.42
N ASP A 254 -12.58 15.19 4.70
CA ASP A 254 -13.59 16.14 4.15
C ASP A 254 -15.03 15.66 4.32
N GLY A 255 -15.38 15.20 5.52
CA GLY A 255 -16.72 14.76 5.90
C GLY A 255 -16.73 13.57 6.84
N GLU A 256 -17.88 13.31 7.40
CA GLU A 256 -18.12 12.20 8.34
C GLU A 256 -19.09 11.15 7.78
N LEU A 257 -19.99 11.54 6.88
CA LEU A 257 -21.07 10.71 6.39
C LEU A 257 -21.05 10.66 4.87
N PHE A 258 -20.93 9.47 4.33
CA PHE A 258 -20.79 9.24 2.89
C PHE A 258 -21.83 8.23 2.43
N GLU A 259 -22.51 8.53 1.31
CA GLU A 259 -23.30 7.55 0.59
C GLU A 259 -22.36 6.60 -0.17
N PHE A 260 -22.63 5.31 -0.14
CA PHE A 260 -21.87 4.35 -0.93
C PHE A 260 -22.79 3.36 -1.63
N SER A 261 -22.54 3.14 -2.90
CA SER A 261 -23.11 2.05 -3.67
C SER A 261 -22.29 0.80 -3.36
N GLY A 262 -22.81 -0.05 -2.47
CA GLY A 262 -22.14 -1.30 -2.15
C GLY A 262 -22.09 -2.21 -3.37
N ALA A 263 -20.89 -2.70 -3.71
CA ALA A 263 -20.77 -3.89 -4.52
C ALA A 263 -21.19 -5.12 -3.74
#